data_2c118dc4451d473127550c1d089f8e26
#
_entry.id   2c118dc4451d473127550c1d089f8e26
#
_cell.length_a   1.000
_cell.length_b   1.000
_cell.length_c   1.000
_cell.angle_alpha   90.00
_cell.angle_beta   90.00
_cell.angle_gamma   90.00
#
_symmetry.space_group_name_H-M   'P 1'
#
loop_
_entity.id
_entity.type
_entity.pdbx_description
1 polymer ?
#
loop_
_entity_poly.entity_id
_entity_poly.type
_entity_poly.pdbx_seq_one_letter_code
_entity_poly.pdbx_strand_id
1 'polypeptide(L)'
;MTRLLSPSLLSWLRCFDATARHGSFTRAADDLFVTQGAVSQQVKQLEQWLDKPLLLRTPRSLVLTPEGKWLSVVLRESLQALESTLIELRHTPDERPITMSCSPSFAMGWLTPRLGTFFQKYPQIGLRVQAEFHALDRSRMVNDGLEAAVRFDPGNYPDLHAQEILEEWLVPVASPAFLARNPQLQSPGDLQGSMLLHDFSPWDGAAVHQEWAHWFEQMGVPAPDMGQGGNYNLSMLVQNAACTGQGVALGHSALILDDLAAGRLLSLIHI
;
A
#
# COMPACT_ATOMS: atom_id res chain seq x y z
N MET A 1 -24.43 -15.63 14.99
CA MET A 1 -23.50 -15.66 13.86
C MET A 1 -24.15 -16.32 12.65
N THR A 2 -24.23 -15.66 11.72
CA THR A 2 -24.54 -15.50 10.29
C THR A 2 -25.09 -16.74 9.58
N ARG A 3 -26.39 -16.98 9.75
CA ARG A 3 -27.19 -17.83 8.85
C ARG A 3 -27.52 -17.16 7.49
N LEU A 4 -26.90 -16.02 7.20
CA LEU A 4 -27.12 -15.26 5.95
C LEU A 4 -26.53 -15.97 4.72
N LEU A 5 -25.35 -16.57 4.82
CA LEU A 5 -24.69 -17.24 3.70
C LEU A 5 -25.17 -18.70 3.55
N SER A 6 -26.37 -18.87 3.04
CA SER A 6 -26.85 -20.20 2.65
C SER A 6 -26.15 -20.69 1.37
N PRO A 7 -26.09 -22.02 1.13
CA PRO A 7 -25.55 -22.56 -0.13
C PRO A 7 -26.21 -21.97 -1.37
N SER A 8 -27.51 -21.72 -1.31
CA SER A 8 -28.25 -21.09 -2.40
C SER A 8 -27.79 -19.66 -2.65
N LEU A 9 -27.59 -18.85 -1.59
CA LEU A 9 -27.13 -17.48 -1.72
C LEU A 9 -25.73 -17.42 -2.33
N LEU A 10 -24.81 -18.32 -1.93
CA LEU A 10 -23.47 -18.41 -2.52
C LEU A 10 -23.54 -18.74 -4.02
N SER A 11 -24.45 -19.63 -4.43
CA SER A 11 -24.67 -19.93 -5.84
C SER A 11 -25.20 -18.71 -6.61
N TRP A 12 -26.14 -17.97 -6.04
CA TRP A 12 -26.69 -16.76 -6.65
C TRP A 12 -25.62 -15.67 -6.81
N LEU A 13 -24.81 -15.42 -5.78
CA LEU A 13 -23.70 -14.48 -5.80
C LEU A 13 -22.68 -14.85 -6.87
N ARG A 14 -22.32 -16.12 -7.00
CA ARG A 14 -21.39 -16.61 -8.02
C ARG A 14 -21.92 -16.38 -9.44
N CYS A 15 -23.21 -16.63 -9.68
CA CYS A 15 -23.86 -16.35 -10.96
C CYS A 15 -23.91 -14.85 -11.26
N PHE A 16 -24.15 -14.02 -10.25
CA PHE A 16 -24.13 -12.56 -10.39
C PHE A 16 -22.73 -12.06 -10.71
N ASP A 17 -21.67 -12.50 -10.00
CA ASP A 17 -20.28 -12.11 -10.30
C ASP A 17 -19.89 -12.43 -11.74
N ALA A 18 -20.14 -13.66 -12.19
CA ALA A 18 -19.85 -14.04 -13.58
C ALA A 18 -20.63 -13.18 -14.58
N THR A 19 -21.92 -12.89 -14.30
CA THR A 19 -22.75 -12.03 -15.16
C THR A 19 -22.22 -10.59 -15.20
N ALA A 20 -21.79 -10.06 -14.06
CA ALA A 20 -21.22 -8.73 -13.94
C ALA A 20 -19.89 -8.59 -14.70
N ARG A 21 -19.01 -9.60 -14.60
CA ARG A 21 -17.72 -9.65 -15.31
C ARG A 21 -17.88 -9.67 -16.83
N HIS A 22 -18.77 -10.53 -17.31
CA HIS A 22 -18.93 -10.75 -18.75
C HIS A 22 -19.91 -9.79 -19.43
N GLY A 23 -20.76 -9.08 -18.66
CA GLY A 23 -21.84 -8.26 -19.20
C GLY A 23 -22.84 -9.06 -20.06
N SER A 24 -22.93 -10.38 -19.82
CA SER A 24 -23.69 -11.31 -20.66
C SER A 24 -24.04 -12.58 -19.88
N PHE A 25 -25.31 -12.92 -19.84
CA PHE A 25 -25.77 -14.18 -19.27
C PHE A 25 -25.26 -15.41 -20.00
N THR A 26 -25.11 -15.34 -21.33
CA THR A 26 -24.59 -16.45 -22.13
C THR A 26 -23.13 -16.71 -21.80
N ARG A 27 -22.28 -15.67 -21.82
CA ARG A 27 -20.85 -15.82 -21.47
C ARG A 27 -20.64 -16.23 -20.00
N ALA A 28 -21.48 -15.75 -19.10
CA ALA A 28 -21.45 -16.18 -17.69
C ALA A 28 -21.84 -17.68 -17.56
N ALA A 29 -22.79 -18.15 -18.36
CA ALA A 29 -23.19 -19.54 -18.38
C ALA A 29 -22.07 -20.46 -18.90
N ASP A 30 -21.40 -20.05 -19.96
CA ASP A 30 -20.23 -20.75 -20.52
C ASP A 30 -19.09 -20.83 -19.48
N ASP A 31 -18.77 -19.72 -18.79
CA ASP A 31 -17.76 -19.64 -17.75
C ASP A 31 -18.06 -20.54 -16.54
N LEU A 32 -19.33 -20.64 -16.17
CA LEU A 32 -19.79 -21.45 -15.01
C LEU A 32 -20.16 -22.89 -15.39
N PHE A 33 -20.10 -23.28 -16.65
CA PHE A 33 -20.50 -24.60 -17.17
C PHE A 33 -21.94 -24.96 -16.85
N VAL A 34 -22.86 -23.99 -16.98
CA VAL A 34 -24.29 -24.14 -16.74
C VAL A 34 -25.11 -23.56 -17.90
N THR A 35 -26.42 -23.67 -17.87
CA THR A 35 -27.30 -23.08 -18.89
C THR A 35 -27.51 -21.57 -18.62
N GLN A 36 -27.70 -20.77 -19.67
CA GLN A 36 -28.05 -19.37 -19.57
C GLN A 36 -29.35 -19.14 -18.74
N GLY A 37 -30.32 -20.02 -18.88
CA GLY A 37 -31.53 -19.95 -18.10
C GLY A 37 -31.29 -20.14 -16.60
N ALA A 38 -30.38 -21.05 -16.22
CA ALA A 38 -29.99 -21.26 -14.83
C ALA A 38 -29.33 -20.01 -14.24
N VAL A 39 -28.36 -19.42 -14.94
CA VAL A 39 -27.71 -18.19 -14.48
C VAL A 39 -28.72 -17.04 -14.32
N SER A 40 -29.60 -16.84 -15.32
CA SER A 40 -30.64 -15.79 -15.26
C SER A 40 -31.57 -15.98 -14.09
N GLN A 41 -31.95 -17.24 -13.80
CA GLN A 41 -32.81 -17.56 -12.67
C GLN A 41 -32.13 -17.33 -11.32
N GLN A 42 -30.85 -17.71 -11.19
CA GLN A 42 -30.06 -17.50 -9.96
C GLN A 42 -29.88 -16.01 -9.66
N VAL A 43 -29.54 -15.19 -10.66
CA VAL A 43 -29.45 -13.74 -10.50
C VAL A 43 -30.80 -13.13 -10.12
N LYS A 44 -31.88 -13.56 -10.73
CA LYS A 44 -33.24 -13.12 -10.35
C LYS A 44 -33.60 -13.48 -8.91
N GLN A 45 -33.19 -14.64 -8.41
CA GLN A 45 -33.39 -15.02 -7.00
C GLN A 45 -32.61 -14.12 -6.06
N LEU A 46 -31.38 -13.73 -6.44
CA LEU A 46 -30.56 -12.76 -5.68
C LEU A 46 -31.25 -11.38 -5.61
N GLU A 47 -31.72 -10.86 -6.74
CA GLU A 47 -32.44 -9.58 -6.80
C GLU A 47 -33.73 -9.62 -5.97
N GLN A 48 -34.47 -10.71 -6.01
CA GLN A 48 -35.68 -10.91 -5.20
C GLN A 48 -35.36 -10.99 -3.70
N TRP A 49 -34.27 -11.67 -3.33
CA TRP A 49 -33.85 -11.77 -1.93
C TRP A 49 -33.37 -10.43 -1.35
N LEU A 50 -32.72 -9.60 -2.19
CA LEU A 50 -32.27 -8.26 -1.82
C LEU A 50 -33.39 -7.22 -1.88
N ASP A 51 -34.51 -7.53 -2.54
CA ASP A 51 -35.54 -6.57 -2.94
C ASP A 51 -34.94 -5.35 -3.70
N LYS A 52 -33.93 -5.61 -4.54
CA LYS A 52 -33.21 -4.62 -5.31
C LYS A 52 -32.82 -5.18 -6.67
N PRO A 53 -33.01 -4.40 -7.76
CA PRO A 53 -32.43 -4.77 -9.05
C PRO A 53 -30.92 -4.51 -9.05
N LEU A 54 -30.15 -5.49 -9.48
CA LEU A 54 -28.69 -5.40 -9.63
C LEU A 54 -28.29 -5.15 -11.09
N LEU A 55 -29.19 -5.52 -12.03
CA LEU A 55 -28.94 -5.44 -13.46
C LEU A 55 -30.09 -4.73 -14.17
N LEU A 56 -29.73 -3.84 -15.07
CA LEU A 56 -30.66 -3.22 -16.04
C LEU A 56 -30.51 -3.93 -17.38
N ARG A 57 -31.61 -4.51 -17.87
CA ARG A 57 -31.67 -5.16 -19.18
C ARG A 57 -32.13 -4.14 -20.21
N THR A 58 -31.24 -3.78 -21.12
CA THR A 58 -31.60 -2.98 -22.29
C THR A 58 -31.58 -3.85 -23.54
N PRO A 59 -32.25 -3.50 -24.65
CA PRO A 59 -32.26 -4.31 -25.88
C PRO A 59 -30.89 -4.58 -26.47
N ARG A 60 -29.86 -3.81 -26.06
CA ARG A 60 -28.50 -3.90 -26.65
C ARG A 60 -27.42 -4.19 -25.62
N SER A 61 -27.72 -4.15 -24.33
CA SER A 61 -26.70 -4.32 -23.27
C SER A 61 -27.29 -4.75 -21.94
N LEU A 62 -26.45 -5.39 -21.14
CA LEU A 62 -26.69 -5.67 -19.73
C LEU A 62 -25.79 -4.73 -18.91
N VAL A 63 -26.39 -3.88 -18.09
CA VAL A 63 -25.68 -2.84 -17.33
C VAL A 63 -25.97 -3.02 -15.85
N LEU A 64 -24.95 -2.85 -15.02
CA LEU A 64 -25.11 -2.88 -13.56
C LEU A 64 -25.81 -1.61 -13.04
N THR A 65 -26.75 -1.78 -12.10
CA THR A 65 -27.27 -0.68 -11.28
C THR A 65 -26.17 -0.14 -10.34
N PRO A 66 -26.36 1.01 -9.67
CA PRO A 66 -25.44 1.46 -8.61
C PRO A 66 -25.20 0.40 -7.53
N GLU A 67 -26.27 -0.26 -7.06
CA GLU A 67 -26.22 -1.35 -6.08
C GLU A 67 -25.47 -2.57 -6.65
N GLY A 68 -25.73 -2.91 -7.92
CA GLY A 68 -25.01 -3.99 -8.61
C GLY A 68 -23.52 -3.69 -8.75
N LYS A 69 -23.13 -2.46 -9.05
CA LYS A 69 -21.72 -2.05 -9.11
C LYS A 69 -21.04 -2.20 -7.76
N TRP A 70 -21.68 -1.70 -6.70
CA TRP A 70 -21.15 -1.82 -5.35
C TRP A 70 -20.98 -3.28 -4.92
N LEU A 71 -22.03 -4.09 -5.07
CA LEU A 71 -21.96 -5.51 -4.74
C LEU A 71 -20.91 -6.24 -5.58
N SER A 72 -20.79 -5.94 -6.86
CA SER A 72 -19.80 -6.56 -7.77
C SER A 72 -18.36 -6.31 -7.33
N VAL A 73 -18.03 -5.13 -6.82
CA VAL A 73 -16.68 -4.81 -6.32
C VAL A 73 -16.37 -5.63 -5.08
N VAL A 74 -17.23 -5.53 -4.05
CA VAL A 74 -17.02 -6.23 -2.77
C VAL A 74 -17.00 -7.76 -2.95
N LEU A 75 -17.89 -8.29 -3.79
CA LEU A 75 -17.98 -9.73 -4.05
C LEU A 75 -16.72 -10.24 -4.76
N ARG A 76 -16.22 -9.50 -5.74
CA ARG A 76 -15.00 -9.87 -6.47
C ARG A 76 -13.80 -9.93 -5.55
N GLU A 77 -13.58 -8.92 -4.73
CA GLU A 77 -12.50 -8.88 -3.75
C GLU A 77 -12.59 -10.06 -2.77
N SER A 78 -13.79 -10.33 -2.27
CA SER A 78 -14.03 -11.45 -1.34
C SER A 78 -13.79 -12.82 -1.97
N LEU A 79 -14.25 -13.03 -3.21
CA LEU A 79 -14.06 -14.30 -3.92
C LEU A 79 -12.57 -14.50 -4.29
N GLN A 80 -11.87 -13.45 -4.71
CA GLN A 80 -10.44 -13.51 -5.00
C GLN A 80 -9.63 -13.83 -3.74
N ALA A 81 -9.94 -13.19 -2.61
CA ALA A 81 -9.28 -13.49 -1.33
C ALA A 81 -9.49 -14.95 -0.92
N LEU A 82 -10.73 -15.45 -1.06
CA LEU A 82 -11.04 -16.85 -0.76
C LEU A 82 -10.30 -17.81 -1.69
N GLU A 83 -10.28 -17.53 -3.00
CA GLU A 83 -9.59 -18.36 -3.99
C GLU A 83 -8.08 -18.40 -3.74
N SER A 84 -7.46 -17.26 -3.47
CA SER A 84 -6.04 -17.18 -3.09
C SER A 84 -5.74 -18.02 -1.87
N THR A 85 -6.55 -17.90 -0.81
CA THR A 85 -6.40 -18.69 0.42
C THR A 85 -6.52 -20.20 0.15
N LEU A 86 -7.49 -20.62 -0.67
CA LEU A 86 -7.66 -22.02 -1.01
C LEU A 86 -6.50 -22.56 -1.86
N ILE A 87 -5.94 -21.77 -2.75
CA ILE A 87 -4.73 -22.11 -3.52
C ILE A 87 -3.55 -22.26 -2.55
N GLU A 88 -3.35 -21.32 -1.65
CA GLU A 88 -2.28 -21.35 -0.65
C GLU A 88 -2.36 -22.58 0.26
N LEU A 89 -3.57 -22.97 0.68
CA LEU A 89 -3.78 -24.17 1.50
C LEU A 89 -3.49 -25.49 0.76
N ARG A 90 -3.45 -25.46 -0.58
CA ARG A 90 -3.11 -26.64 -1.40
C ARG A 90 -1.61 -26.85 -1.58
N HIS A 91 -0.79 -25.79 -1.37
CA HIS A 91 0.65 -25.90 -1.41
C HIS A 91 1.19 -26.49 -0.11
N THR A 92 2.25 -27.28 -0.21
CA THR A 92 3.00 -27.72 0.99
C THR A 92 3.72 -26.51 1.61
N PRO A 93 3.92 -26.48 2.94
CA PRO A 93 4.58 -25.35 3.61
C PRO A 93 5.95 -24.98 2.98
N ASP A 94 6.71 -25.98 2.51
CA ASP A 94 8.04 -25.78 1.91
C ASP A 94 8.00 -25.17 0.49
N GLU A 95 6.84 -25.14 -0.17
CA GLU A 95 6.69 -24.61 -1.54
C GLU A 95 6.08 -23.21 -1.58
N ARG A 96 5.67 -22.69 -0.43
CA ARG A 96 5.05 -21.35 -0.37
C ARG A 96 6.11 -20.27 -0.36
N PRO A 97 5.92 -19.20 -1.17
CA PRO A 97 6.76 -18.03 -1.02
C PRO A 97 6.51 -17.38 0.32
N ILE A 98 7.56 -16.90 0.96
CA ILE A 98 7.46 -16.04 2.14
C ILE A 98 6.76 -14.75 1.72
N THR A 99 5.64 -14.44 2.34
CA THR A 99 4.92 -13.19 2.09
C THR A 99 5.31 -12.17 3.15
N MET A 100 5.90 -11.05 2.71
CA MET A 100 6.28 -9.97 3.59
C MET A 100 5.59 -8.66 3.21
N SER A 101 5.23 -7.88 4.22
CA SER A 101 4.68 -6.53 4.07
C SER A 101 5.71 -5.48 4.48
N CYS A 102 5.81 -4.38 3.72
CA CYS A 102 6.63 -3.23 4.09
C CYS A 102 6.08 -1.96 3.46
N SER A 103 6.58 -0.78 3.89
CA SER A 103 6.21 0.47 3.24
C SER A 103 6.69 0.50 1.78
N PRO A 104 5.94 1.15 0.87
CA PRO A 104 6.35 1.28 -0.53
C PRO A 104 7.73 1.93 -0.70
N SER A 105 8.06 2.92 0.12
CA SER A 105 9.38 3.57 0.10
C SER A 105 10.50 2.58 0.42
N PHE A 106 10.34 1.77 1.47
CA PHE A 106 11.30 0.75 1.84
C PHE A 106 11.42 -0.35 0.76
N ALA A 107 10.28 -0.79 0.22
CA ALA A 107 10.26 -1.78 -0.85
C ALA A 107 11.08 -1.32 -2.07
N MET A 108 10.88 -0.07 -2.51
CA MET A 108 11.53 0.49 -3.70
C MET A 108 12.99 0.91 -3.44
N GLY A 109 13.23 1.64 -2.35
CA GLY A 109 14.53 2.28 -2.11
C GLY A 109 15.57 1.35 -1.46
N TRP A 110 15.14 0.42 -0.62
CA TRP A 110 16.07 -0.43 0.12
C TRP A 110 15.99 -1.92 -0.23
N LEU A 111 14.79 -2.50 -0.21
CA LEU A 111 14.61 -3.94 -0.33
C LEU A 111 14.87 -4.44 -1.75
N THR A 112 14.14 -3.92 -2.74
CA THR A 112 14.21 -4.41 -4.13
C THR A 112 15.61 -4.37 -4.73
N PRO A 113 16.44 -3.33 -4.52
CA PRO A 113 17.81 -3.31 -5.02
C PRO A 113 18.70 -4.45 -4.45
N ARG A 114 18.35 -4.99 -3.28
CA ARG A 114 19.09 -6.04 -2.57
C ARG A 114 18.59 -7.46 -2.83
N LEU A 115 17.37 -7.60 -3.37
CA LEU A 115 16.76 -8.91 -3.64
C LEU A 115 17.52 -9.73 -4.68
N GLY A 116 18.21 -9.10 -5.63
CA GLY A 116 19.04 -9.82 -6.61
C GLY A 116 20.10 -10.70 -5.95
N THR A 117 20.82 -10.17 -4.97
CA THR A 117 21.82 -10.91 -4.19
C THR A 117 21.19 -11.99 -3.31
N PHE A 118 20.02 -11.69 -2.75
CA PHE A 118 19.27 -12.65 -1.94
C PHE A 118 18.88 -13.90 -2.76
N PHE A 119 18.27 -13.71 -3.95
CA PHE A 119 17.85 -14.82 -4.80
C PHE A 119 19.02 -15.63 -5.38
N GLN A 120 20.17 -14.98 -5.61
CA GLN A 120 21.40 -15.72 -5.96
C GLN A 120 21.86 -16.65 -4.85
N LYS A 121 21.75 -16.20 -3.60
CA LYS A 121 22.19 -16.98 -2.43
C LYS A 121 21.17 -18.04 -2.00
N TYR A 122 19.87 -17.74 -2.18
CA TYR A 122 18.77 -18.60 -1.73
C TYR A 122 17.74 -18.82 -2.86
N PRO A 123 18.14 -19.50 -3.96
CA PRO A 123 17.29 -19.65 -5.15
C PRO A 123 16.01 -20.48 -4.90
N GLN A 124 15.99 -21.27 -3.82
CA GLN A 124 14.85 -22.09 -3.43
C GLN A 124 13.78 -21.30 -2.67
N ILE A 125 14.08 -20.08 -2.20
CA ILE A 125 13.14 -19.28 -1.41
C ILE A 125 12.38 -18.36 -2.33
N GLY A 126 11.06 -18.60 -2.46
CA GLY A 126 10.14 -17.63 -3.06
C GLY A 126 9.85 -16.48 -2.10
N LEU A 127 9.76 -15.25 -2.60
CA LEU A 127 9.40 -14.08 -1.82
C LEU A 127 8.29 -13.30 -2.53
N ARG A 128 7.25 -12.97 -1.79
CA ARG A 128 6.17 -12.06 -2.19
C ARG A 128 6.25 -10.80 -1.33
N VAL A 129 6.44 -9.65 -1.94
CA VAL A 129 6.49 -8.38 -1.23
C VAL A 129 5.18 -7.63 -1.44
N GLN A 130 4.51 -7.29 -0.36
CA GLN A 130 3.32 -6.42 -0.34
C GLN A 130 3.74 -5.04 0.14
N ALA A 131 3.70 -4.07 -0.77
CA ALA A 131 4.05 -2.69 -0.46
C ALA A 131 2.79 -1.93 -0.02
N GLU A 132 2.70 -1.60 1.27
CA GLU A 132 1.49 -1.02 1.89
C GLU A 132 1.79 -0.23 3.16
N PHE A 133 0.79 0.57 3.61
CA PHE A 133 0.90 1.42 4.82
C PHE A 133 0.00 0.99 5.97
N HIS A 134 -0.68 -0.13 5.86
CA HIS A 134 -1.65 -0.49 6.89
C HIS A 134 -0.98 -0.81 8.23
N ALA A 135 -1.69 -0.47 9.30
CA ALA A 135 -1.34 -0.89 10.66
C ALA A 135 -1.17 -2.41 10.73
N LEU A 136 -0.24 -2.85 11.56
CA LEU A 136 0.12 -4.26 11.70
C LEU A 136 -0.25 -4.75 13.11
N ASP A 137 -1.01 -5.84 13.13
CA ASP A 137 -1.26 -6.64 14.33
C ASP A 137 -1.23 -8.14 13.98
N ARG A 138 -1.34 -8.98 15.00
CA ARG A 138 -1.36 -10.43 14.82
C ARG A 138 -2.51 -10.91 13.95
N SER A 139 -3.70 -10.31 14.09
CA SER A 139 -4.89 -10.70 13.34
C SER A 139 -4.69 -10.44 11.86
N ARG A 140 -4.10 -9.29 11.53
CA ARG A 140 -3.78 -8.94 10.16
C ARG A 140 -2.72 -9.86 9.57
N MET A 141 -1.62 -10.13 10.29
CA MET A 141 -0.60 -11.06 9.80
C MET A 141 -1.20 -12.42 9.43
N VAL A 142 -2.08 -12.94 10.28
CA VAL A 142 -2.76 -14.22 10.03
C VAL A 142 -3.75 -14.12 8.86
N ASN A 143 -4.58 -13.06 8.83
CA ASN A 143 -5.62 -12.93 7.80
C ASN A 143 -5.06 -12.70 6.40
N ASP A 144 -3.95 -11.96 6.31
CA ASP A 144 -3.30 -11.61 5.04
C ASP A 144 -2.17 -12.60 4.66
N GLY A 145 -1.94 -13.63 5.49
CA GLY A 145 -0.92 -14.65 5.26
C GLY A 145 0.50 -14.08 5.26
N LEU A 146 0.77 -13.09 6.12
CA LEU A 146 2.07 -12.46 6.24
C LEU A 146 2.96 -13.25 7.20
N GLU A 147 4.12 -13.71 6.76
CA GLU A 147 5.13 -14.33 7.60
C GLU A 147 6.08 -13.29 8.21
N ALA A 148 6.27 -12.16 7.55
CA ALA A 148 7.12 -11.07 8.02
C ALA A 148 6.55 -9.70 7.63
N ALA A 149 6.94 -8.68 8.39
CA ALA A 149 6.66 -7.30 8.01
C ALA A 149 7.82 -6.38 8.43
N VAL A 150 8.06 -5.33 7.66
CA VAL A 150 9.03 -4.27 8.01
C VAL A 150 8.28 -2.95 8.14
N ARG A 151 8.48 -2.28 9.26
CA ARG A 151 7.86 -0.98 9.54
C ARG A 151 8.91 0.00 10.03
N PHE A 152 8.67 1.27 9.75
CA PHE A 152 9.33 2.40 10.36
C PHE A 152 8.30 3.13 11.21
N ASP A 153 8.37 2.92 12.52
CA ASP A 153 7.45 3.51 13.50
C ASP A 153 8.04 3.35 14.93
N PRO A 154 7.41 3.93 15.95
CA PRO A 154 7.87 3.82 17.34
C PRO A 154 7.89 2.39 17.92
N GLY A 155 7.33 1.40 17.23
CA GLY A 155 7.46 -0.01 17.55
C GLY A 155 6.71 -0.45 18.81
N ASN A 156 5.40 -0.68 18.71
CA ASN A 156 4.63 -1.27 19.81
C ASN A 156 3.81 -2.46 19.31
N TYR A 157 4.41 -3.65 19.34
CA TYR A 157 3.83 -4.88 18.81
C TYR A 157 3.76 -5.98 19.87
N PRO A 158 2.87 -5.84 20.90
CA PRO A 158 2.85 -6.72 22.07
C PRO A 158 2.60 -8.20 21.74
N ASP A 159 1.90 -8.48 20.63
CA ASP A 159 1.52 -9.84 20.24
C ASP A 159 2.37 -10.41 19.07
N LEU A 160 3.43 -9.70 18.70
CA LEU A 160 4.34 -10.09 17.62
C LEU A 160 5.79 -10.14 18.12
N HIS A 161 6.62 -10.95 17.48
CA HIS A 161 8.06 -10.88 17.67
C HIS A 161 8.62 -9.74 16.79
N ALA A 162 9.07 -8.68 17.43
CA ALA A 162 9.67 -7.52 16.76
C ALA A 162 11.18 -7.48 17.02
N GLN A 163 11.96 -7.20 15.98
CA GLN A 163 13.40 -7.03 16.05
C GLN A 163 13.79 -5.82 15.21
N GLU A 164 14.63 -4.95 15.76
CA GLU A 164 15.26 -3.89 14.98
C GLU A 164 16.25 -4.49 13.98
N ILE A 165 16.10 -4.11 12.71
CA ILE A 165 16.95 -4.61 11.61
C ILE A 165 17.84 -3.51 11.01
N LEU A 166 17.47 -2.24 11.17
CA LEU A 166 18.20 -1.08 10.69
C LEU A 166 18.09 0.03 11.73
N GLU A 167 19.20 0.67 12.02
CA GLU A 167 19.23 1.95 12.70
C GLU A 167 18.88 3.05 11.68
N GLU A 168 17.94 3.91 12.00
CA GLU A 168 17.40 4.90 11.06
C GLU A 168 17.62 6.32 11.58
N TRP A 169 18.12 7.19 10.68
CA TRP A 169 18.37 8.59 10.95
C TRP A 169 17.63 9.45 9.95
N LEU A 170 16.99 10.49 10.42
CA LEU A 170 16.40 11.51 9.58
C LEU A 170 17.39 12.64 9.37
N VAL A 171 17.78 12.86 8.13
CA VAL A 171 18.80 13.83 7.76
C VAL A 171 18.23 14.84 6.78
N PRO A 172 18.35 16.16 7.03
CA PRO A 172 17.98 17.16 6.02
C PRO A 172 18.85 17.00 4.78
N VAL A 173 18.20 16.87 3.62
CA VAL A 173 18.87 16.70 2.33
C VAL A 173 18.25 17.59 1.26
N ALA A 174 19.07 18.06 0.35
CA ALA A 174 18.63 18.82 -0.82
C ALA A 174 19.55 18.55 -2.01
N SER A 175 19.06 18.82 -3.22
CA SER A 175 19.90 18.72 -4.40
C SER A 175 20.92 19.86 -4.48
N PRO A 176 22.10 19.65 -5.13
CA PRO A 176 23.07 20.70 -5.36
C PRO A 176 22.47 21.94 -6.05
N ALA A 177 21.55 21.70 -7.00
CA ALA A 177 20.88 22.77 -7.72
C ALA A 177 19.97 23.63 -6.82
N PHE A 178 19.31 23.02 -5.84
CA PHE A 178 18.53 23.78 -4.85
C PHE A 178 19.43 24.64 -3.96
N LEU A 179 20.51 24.06 -3.45
CA LEU A 179 21.48 24.79 -2.58
C LEU A 179 22.16 25.95 -3.30
N ALA A 180 22.51 25.77 -4.58
CA ALA A 180 23.08 26.82 -5.39
C ALA A 180 22.15 28.05 -5.55
N ARG A 181 20.81 27.81 -5.54
CA ARG A 181 19.82 28.91 -5.57
C ARG A 181 19.51 29.51 -4.21
N ASN A 182 19.94 28.85 -3.13
CA ASN A 182 19.65 29.24 -1.76
C ASN A 182 20.95 29.31 -0.91
N PRO A 183 21.94 30.15 -1.30
CA PRO A 183 23.26 30.23 -0.64
C PRO A 183 23.18 30.75 0.81
N GLN A 184 22.02 31.28 1.22
CA GLN A 184 21.76 31.74 2.59
C GLN A 184 21.50 30.59 3.56
N LEU A 185 21.26 29.37 3.10
CA LEU A 185 21.07 28.20 3.96
C LEU A 185 22.41 27.78 4.58
N GLN A 186 22.70 28.27 5.78
CA GLN A 186 23.95 28.03 6.52
C GLN A 186 23.68 27.45 7.92
N SER A 187 22.43 27.52 8.40
CA SER A 187 22.02 27.03 9.72
C SER A 187 20.60 26.49 9.70
N PRO A 188 20.20 25.69 10.71
CA PRO A 188 18.82 25.19 10.80
C PRO A 188 17.77 26.32 10.82
N GLY A 189 18.11 27.47 11.41
CA GLY A 189 17.23 28.65 11.49
C GLY A 189 16.95 29.34 10.15
N ASP A 190 17.74 29.04 9.11
CA ASP A 190 17.56 29.64 7.77
C ASP A 190 16.51 28.86 6.95
N LEU A 191 16.06 27.70 7.42
CA LEU A 191 15.04 26.92 6.77
C LEU A 191 13.68 27.59 6.90
N GLN A 192 13.10 27.97 5.76
CA GLN A 192 11.76 28.54 5.68
C GLN A 192 10.73 27.45 5.40
N GLY A 193 9.49 27.59 5.89
CA GLY A 193 8.43 26.61 5.68
C GLY A 193 8.17 26.28 4.22
N SER A 194 8.28 27.27 3.32
CA SER A 194 8.13 27.07 1.87
C SER A 194 9.23 26.23 1.22
N MET A 195 10.35 26.01 1.92
CA MET A 195 11.45 25.15 1.45
C MET A 195 11.30 23.70 1.89
N LEU A 196 10.44 23.42 2.87
CA LEU A 196 10.31 22.10 3.47
C LEU A 196 9.44 21.18 2.61
N LEU A 197 9.88 19.95 2.45
CA LEU A 197 9.13 18.87 1.83
C LEU A 197 8.72 17.91 2.93
N HIS A 198 7.43 17.59 2.96
CA HIS A 198 6.83 16.84 4.04
C HIS A 198 6.31 15.47 3.57
N ASP A 199 6.61 14.42 4.34
CA ASP A 199 5.76 13.23 4.38
C ASP A 199 4.67 13.48 5.43
N PHE A 200 3.41 13.59 4.99
CA PHE A 200 2.30 13.84 5.91
C PHE A 200 1.72 12.55 6.53
N SER A 201 2.28 11.39 6.16
CA SER A 201 1.86 10.08 6.67
C SER A 201 3.06 9.13 6.78
N PRO A 202 4.11 9.49 7.54
CA PRO A 202 5.34 8.69 7.61
C PRO A 202 5.10 7.31 8.25
N TRP A 203 4.18 7.21 9.21
CA TRP A 203 3.66 5.96 9.78
C TRP A 203 2.20 6.14 10.24
N ASP A 204 1.54 5.04 10.54
CA ASP A 204 0.15 5.07 11.02
C ASP A 204 0.03 5.77 12.37
N GLY A 205 -0.88 6.76 12.44
CA GLY A 205 -1.08 7.58 13.64
C GLY A 205 -0.06 8.71 13.85
N ALA A 206 0.87 8.95 12.93
CA ALA A 206 1.78 10.10 13.00
C ALA A 206 1.01 11.43 12.92
N ALA A 207 1.43 12.41 13.71
CA ALA A 207 0.91 13.77 13.57
C ALA A 207 1.43 14.41 12.28
N VAL A 208 0.65 15.36 11.75
CA VAL A 208 1.07 16.13 10.57
C VAL A 208 2.38 16.86 10.85
N HIS A 209 3.35 16.75 9.94
CA HIS A 209 4.70 17.33 10.04
C HIS A 209 5.54 16.84 11.24
N GLN A 210 5.20 15.69 11.82
CA GLN A 210 5.83 15.18 13.04
C GLN A 210 7.36 15.03 12.91
N GLU A 211 7.85 14.56 11.76
CA GLU A 211 9.29 14.38 11.53
C GLU A 211 10.05 15.72 11.59
N TRP A 212 9.56 16.72 10.87
CA TRP A 212 10.16 18.06 10.90
C TRP A 212 10.03 18.74 12.27
N ALA A 213 8.86 18.60 12.93
CA ALA A 213 8.67 19.15 14.27
C ALA A 213 9.69 18.57 15.26
N HIS A 214 9.88 17.25 15.22
CA HIS A 214 10.87 16.58 16.05
C HIS A 214 12.30 16.99 15.70
N TRP A 215 12.62 17.12 14.41
CA TRP A 215 13.95 17.54 13.99
C TRP A 215 14.30 18.95 14.49
N PHE A 216 13.39 19.93 14.34
CA PHE A 216 13.61 21.30 14.84
C PHE A 216 13.75 21.34 16.37
N GLU A 217 12.98 20.52 17.08
CA GLU A 217 13.08 20.36 18.53
C GLU A 217 14.49 19.85 18.92
N GLN A 218 14.99 18.83 18.24
CA GLN A 218 16.33 18.29 18.48
C GLN A 218 17.45 19.30 18.19
N MET A 219 17.27 20.13 17.16
CA MET A 219 18.23 21.20 16.82
C MET A 219 18.12 22.40 17.78
N GLY A 220 17.10 22.46 18.64
CA GLY A 220 16.91 23.56 19.58
C GLY A 220 16.56 24.89 18.91
N VAL A 221 15.99 24.85 17.70
CA VAL A 221 15.57 26.05 16.97
C VAL A 221 14.05 26.07 16.75
N PRO A 222 13.43 27.26 16.69
CA PRO A 222 12.01 27.37 16.42
C PRO A 222 11.68 26.82 15.03
N ALA A 223 10.65 25.96 14.94
CA ALA A 223 10.13 25.52 13.67
C ALA A 223 9.47 26.68 12.91
N PRO A 224 9.67 26.81 11.60
CA PRO A 224 8.96 27.78 10.77
C PRO A 224 7.49 27.37 10.62
N ASP A 225 6.68 28.22 9.93
CA ASP A 225 5.33 27.83 9.51
C ASP A 225 5.41 26.66 8.54
N MET A 226 5.11 25.45 9.04
CA MET A 226 5.16 24.19 8.28
C MET A 226 3.93 23.96 7.41
N GLY A 227 2.94 24.84 7.42
CA GLY A 227 1.76 24.77 6.54
C GLY A 227 2.07 25.10 5.06
N GLN A 228 3.30 25.53 4.79
CA GLN A 228 3.81 25.83 3.45
C GLN A 228 4.72 24.69 2.95
N GLY A 229 5.01 24.69 1.66
CA GLY A 229 5.89 23.69 1.05
C GLY A 229 5.18 22.49 0.45
N GLY A 230 5.95 21.52 -0.05
CA GLY A 230 5.41 20.33 -0.71
C GLY A 230 4.97 19.26 0.29
N ASN A 231 3.74 18.76 0.14
CA ASN A 231 3.19 17.70 0.99
C ASN A 231 2.93 16.43 0.19
N TYR A 232 3.47 15.31 0.63
CA TYR A 232 3.40 14.00 -0.02
C TYR A 232 3.03 12.94 1.02
N ASN A 233 2.53 11.81 0.58
CA ASN A 233 2.16 10.68 1.45
C ASN A 233 3.14 9.50 1.34
N LEU A 234 4.33 9.75 0.84
CA LEU A 234 5.31 8.71 0.56
C LEU A 234 6.72 9.30 0.62
N SER A 235 7.57 8.81 1.49
CA SER A 235 8.95 9.31 1.67
C SER A 235 9.75 9.29 0.36
N MET A 236 9.52 8.31 -0.52
CA MET A 236 10.15 8.29 -1.86
C MET A 236 9.71 9.44 -2.76
N LEU A 237 8.49 9.95 -2.64
CA LEU A 237 8.04 11.15 -3.38
C LEU A 237 8.73 12.39 -2.83
N VAL A 238 8.84 12.50 -1.50
CA VAL A 238 9.56 13.56 -0.81
C VAL A 238 11.03 13.60 -1.27
N GLN A 239 11.69 12.44 -1.27
CA GLN A 239 13.08 12.30 -1.72
C GLN A 239 13.25 12.68 -3.20
N ASN A 240 12.37 12.22 -4.07
CA ASN A 240 12.40 12.56 -5.49
C ASN A 240 12.18 14.06 -5.73
N ALA A 241 11.29 14.70 -4.97
CA ALA A 241 11.08 16.14 -5.02
C ALA A 241 12.36 16.90 -4.60
N ALA A 242 13.07 16.43 -3.57
CA ALA A 242 14.36 17.00 -3.17
C ALA A 242 15.43 16.82 -4.26
N CYS A 243 15.54 15.63 -4.86
CA CYS A 243 16.45 15.35 -5.98
C CYS A 243 16.22 16.28 -7.17
N THR A 244 14.95 16.60 -7.45
CA THR A 244 14.55 17.50 -8.55
C THR A 244 14.65 18.98 -8.19
N GLY A 245 15.11 19.31 -6.98
CA GLY A 245 15.40 20.68 -6.55
C GLY A 245 14.17 21.48 -6.13
N GLN A 246 13.14 20.83 -5.63
CA GLN A 246 11.91 21.49 -5.17
C GLN A 246 12.04 22.01 -3.73
N GLY A 247 12.93 21.45 -2.91
CA GLY A 247 13.07 21.85 -1.51
C GLY A 247 14.09 21.00 -0.74
N VAL A 248 13.96 21.07 0.58
CA VAL A 248 14.71 20.29 1.56
C VAL A 248 13.80 19.20 2.13
N ALA A 249 14.22 17.96 2.08
CA ALA A 249 13.55 16.82 2.65
C ALA A 249 14.25 16.34 3.94
N LEU A 250 13.50 15.71 4.84
CA LEU A 250 14.08 14.79 5.81
C LEU A 250 14.23 13.43 5.13
N GLY A 251 15.46 13.13 4.75
CA GLY A 251 15.80 11.87 4.11
C GLY A 251 16.02 10.78 5.14
N HIS A 252 15.36 9.65 4.94
CA HIS A 252 15.59 8.42 5.71
C HIS A 252 16.94 7.83 5.32
N SER A 253 17.84 7.62 6.27
CA SER A 253 19.22 7.17 6.00
C SER A 253 19.27 5.92 5.13
N ALA A 254 18.41 4.94 5.39
CA ALA A 254 18.35 3.72 4.60
C ALA A 254 17.94 3.95 3.13
N LEU A 255 17.20 5.01 2.83
CA LEU A 255 16.66 5.27 1.49
C LEU A 255 17.56 6.21 0.66
N ILE A 256 18.29 7.13 1.30
CA ILE A 256 19.03 8.21 0.60
C ILE A 256 20.47 7.87 0.23
N LEU A 257 21.03 6.73 0.70
CA LEU A 257 22.46 6.41 0.54
C LEU A 257 22.91 6.43 -0.92
N ASP A 258 22.12 5.90 -1.83
CA ASP A 258 22.46 5.84 -3.25
C ASP A 258 22.39 7.24 -3.90
N ASP A 259 21.49 8.11 -3.44
CA ASP A 259 21.38 9.49 -3.91
C ASP A 259 22.52 10.35 -3.38
N LEU A 260 22.94 10.14 -2.13
CA LEU A 260 24.12 10.81 -1.57
C LEU A 260 25.40 10.36 -2.29
N ALA A 261 25.57 9.05 -2.48
CA ALA A 261 26.73 8.50 -3.18
C ALA A 261 26.84 8.97 -4.65
N ALA A 262 25.69 9.12 -5.31
CA ALA A 262 25.62 9.64 -6.68
C ALA A 262 25.68 11.18 -6.79
N GLY A 263 25.71 11.89 -5.67
CA GLY A 263 25.70 13.35 -5.63
C GLY A 263 24.39 14.00 -6.10
N ARG A 264 23.29 13.24 -6.16
CA ARG A 264 21.94 13.78 -6.44
C ARG A 264 21.39 14.58 -5.26
N LEU A 265 21.73 14.13 -4.06
CA LEU A 265 21.45 14.80 -2.80
C LEU A 265 22.74 15.13 -2.06
N LEU A 266 22.71 16.22 -1.30
CA LEU A 266 23.71 16.57 -0.31
C LEU A 266 23.05 16.63 1.06
N SER A 267 23.74 16.08 2.06
CA SER A 267 23.32 16.17 3.45
C SER A 267 23.60 17.57 4.00
N LEU A 268 22.65 18.11 4.74
CA LEU A 268 22.76 19.40 5.43
C LEU A 268 23.05 19.22 6.93
N ILE A 269 23.62 18.09 7.32
CA ILE A 269 23.92 17.78 8.74
C ILE A 269 24.91 18.77 9.39
N HIS A 270 25.61 19.54 8.59
CA HIS A 270 26.60 20.53 9.03
C HIS A 270 26.01 21.94 9.23
N ILE A 271 24.72 22.15 8.95
CA ILE A 271 24.02 23.42 9.19
C ILE A 271 23.36 23.46 10.55
#